data_f78064f2e7b32fadc4ec0b9cc6ce9a66
#
_entry.id   f78064f2e7b32fadc4ec0b9cc6ce9a66
#
_cell.length_a   1.000
_cell.length_b   1.000
_cell.length_c   1.000
_cell.angle_alpha   90.00
_cell.angle_beta   90.00
_cell.angle_gamma   90.00
#
_symmetry.space_group_name_H-M   'P 1'
#
loop_
_entity.id
_entity.type
_entity.pdbx_description
1 polymer ?
#
loop_
_entity_poly.entity_id
_entity_poly.type
_entity_poly.pdbx_seq_one_letter_code
_entity_poly.pdbx_strand_id
1 'polypeptide(L)'
;MNVALTFNVKPESSSFIDELSPNPVTSFQNSSKKIQDTFAEWDSRDTVNAVRDALAQFHSVTMIEADYNAFEKLKEVKPDIVFNVAEGFFGVSREAQIPAMLDMLNIPYTGSDPSTLAICLDKARTKEILSYYRIATPKFLVVDQLNDLKKFALQFPVIVKPNAEGSSKGIFTSSFVKDYSDLEKEVERVLNEYNQSALLEEFLPGREFTVAMLGNGSETEVLPIVEINYSEFPEDFIPIYSYEAKWILDTKENPLDVFSCPAKLSSELERKIKNVCLETYKVLRCKDWSRIDVRLDASGEPNIIEINPLPGILPDPKDNSCYPKAARTAGMDYTTLLNTVLYKAAKRYNLV
;
A
#
# COMPACT_ATOMS: atom_id res chain seq x y z
N MET A 1 -8.57 20.38 17.50
CA MET A 1 -7.10 20.27 17.37
C MET A 1 -6.63 21.01 16.15
N ASN A 2 -5.38 21.47 16.16
CA ASN A 2 -4.67 21.94 14.96
C ASN A 2 -4.04 20.71 14.30
N VAL A 3 -4.57 20.30 13.19
CA VAL A 3 -4.12 19.11 12.45
C VAL A 3 -3.31 19.56 11.25
N ALA A 4 -2.13 19.02 11.02
CA ALA A 4 -1.48 19.14 9.72
C ALA A 4 -1.82 17.90 8.89
N LEU A 5 -2.13 18.08 7.60
CA LEU A 5 -2.28 17.01 6.63
C LEU A 5 -1.02 16.96 5.77
N THR A 6 -0.24 15.87 5.90
CA THR A 6 0.93 15.64 5.04
C THR A 6 0.55 14.68 3.90
N PHE A 7 0.95 15.03 2.67
CA PHE A 7 0.54 14.34 1.45
C PHE A 7 1.56 14.48 0.33
N ASN A 8 1.45 13.63 -0.69
CA ASN A 8 2.02 13.84 -2.01
C ASN A 8 0.89 13.88 -3.05
N VAL A 9 0.99 14.79 -4.02
CA VAL A 9 -0.04 14.95 -5.06
C VAL A 9 0.54 14.71 -6.44
N LYS A 10 -0.20 13.95 -7.27
CA LYS A 10 0.20 13.71 -8.68
C LYS A 10 0.43 15.02 -9.40
N PRO A 11 1.59 15.19 -10.06
CA PRO A 11 1.90 16.41 -10.79
C PRO A 11 1.01 16.55 -12.02
N GLU A 12 0.58 17.78 -12.31
CA GLU A 12 -0.20 18.11 -13.50
C GLU A 12 0.65 18.09 -14.79
N SER A 13 1.98 18.20 -14.64
CA SER A 13 2.92 18.19 -15.77
C SER A 13 4.20 17.41 -15.45
N SER A 14 4.83 16.89 -16.50
CA SER A 14 6.05 16.07 -16.38
C SER A 14 7.34 16.87 -16.01
N SER A 15 7.29 18.18 -15.97
CA SER A 15 8.42 19.04 -15.55
C SER A 15 8.65 19.07 -14.04
N PHE A 16 7.70 18.54 -13.28
CA PHE A 16 7.71 18.58 -11.82
C PHE A 16 8.80 17.70 -11.16
N ILE A 17 9.29 16.67 -11.85
CA ILE A 17 10.36 15.79 -11.31
C ILE A 17 11.64 16.58 -11.03
N ASP A 18 11.94 17.59 -11.85
CA ASP A 18 13.12 18.42 -11.68
C ASP A 18 13.01 19.40 -10.49
N GLU A 19 11.78 19.66 -10.03
CA GLU A 19 11.49 20.54 -8.89
C GLU A 19 11.51 19.80 -7.54
N LEU A 20 11.40 18.46 -7.53
CA LEU A 20 11.32 17.66 -6.29
C LEU A 20 12.65 17.51 -5.57
N SER A 21 13.80 17.80 -6.21
CA SER A 21 15.12 17.66 -5.59
C SER A 21 15.95 18.92 -5.80
N PRO A 22 16.51 19.51 -4.71
CA PRO A 22 17.46 20.63 -4.83
C PRO A 22 18.79 20.23 -5.48
N ASN A 23 19.06 18.93 -5.65
CA ASN A 23 20.25 18.38 -6.30
C ASN A 23 19.86 17.48 -7.47
N PRO A 24 19.85 17.98 -8.72
CA PRO A 24 19.45 17.20 -9.90
C PRO A 24 20.47 16.11 -10.30
N VAL A 25 21.49 15.84 -9.49
CA VAL A 25 22.62 14.93 -9.84
C VAL A 25 22.30 13.45 -9.69
N THR A 26 21.12 13.04 -9.25
CA THR A 26 20.83 11.63 -9.07
C THR A 26 19.88 11.08 -10.14
N SER A 27 20.47 10.38 -11.08
CA SER A 27 20.00 9.15 -11.79
C SER A 27 18.65 9.09 -12.50
N PHE A 28 17.70 10.03 -12.35
CA PHE A 28 16.48 10.03 -13.16
C PHE A 28 16.69 10.52 -14.60
N GLN A 29 17.76 11.25 -14.86
CA GLN A 29 18.11 11.70 -16.22
C GLN A 29 18.64 10.58 -17.13
N ASN A 30 19.02 9.42 -16.59
CA ASN A 30 19.58 8.31 -17.36
C ASN A 30 18.58 7.22 -17.78
N SER A 31 17.34 7.23 -17.26
CA SER A 31 16.30 6.38 -17.80
C SER A 31 15.53 7.14 -18.87
N SER A 32 15.93 6.95 -20.13
CA SER A 32 15.26 7.49 -21.32
C SER A 32 13.84 6.97 -21.56
N LYS A 33 13.30 6.17 -20.65
CA LYS A 33 11.90 5.72 -20.61
C LYS A 33 11.26 6.29 -19.35
N LYS A 34 10.29 7.22 -19.52
CA LYS A 34 9.32 7.55 -18.48
C LYS A 34 8.61 6.24 -18.11
N ILE A 35 8.81 5.76 -16.88
CA ILE A 35 8.05 4.63 -16.38
C ILE A 35 6.61 5.10 -16.24
N GLN A 36 5.69 4.42 -16.92
CA GLN A 36 4.27 4.80 -17.02
C GLN A 36 3.58 4.92 -15.65
N ASP A 37 4.10 4.19 -14.66
CA ASP A 37 3.55 4.06 -13.31
C ASP A 37 4.29 4.89 -12.24
N THR A 38 5.15 5.84 -12.63
CA THR A 38 6.01 6.61 -11.72
C THR A 38 5.26 7.21 -10.52
N PHE A 39 4.07 7.76 -10.74
CA PHE A 39 3.25 8.40 -9.70
C PHE A 39 2.02 7.58 -9.32
N ALA A 40 2.01 6.26 -9.55
CA ALA A 40 0.85 5.41 -9.28
C ALA A 40 0.42 5.43 -7.80
N GLU A 41 1.36 5.62 -6.87
CA GLU A 41 1.12 5.67 -5.43
C GLU A 41 0.55 7.03 -4.96
N TRP A 42 0.86 8.12 -5.66
CA TRP A 42 0.46 9.45 -5.22
C TRP A 42 -1.02 9.73 -5.44
N ASP A 43 -1.61 10.50 -4.54
CA ASP A 43 -3.01 10.87 -4.61
C ASP A 43 -3.31 11.95 -5.66
N SER A 44 -4.55 12.02 -6.10
CA SER A 44 -5.05 13.15 -6.86
C SER A 44 -5.28 14.36 -5.95
N ARG A 45 -5.30 15.56 -6.53
CA ARG A 45 -5.67 16.79 -5.79
C ARG A 45 -7.07 16.67 -5.17
N ASP A 46 -8.00 16.00 -5.85
CA ASP A 46 -9.36 15.79 -5.37
C ASP A 46 -9.36 14.88 -4.12
N THR A 47 -8.57 13.81 -4.10
CA THR A 47 -8.43 12.93 -2.92
C THR A 47 -7.88 13.72 -1.74
N VAL A 48 -6.78 14.46 -1.93
CA VAL A 48 -6.16 15.27 -0.88
C VAL A 48 -7.14 16.32 -0.33
N ASN A 49 -7.89 17.00 -1.20
CA ASN A 49 -8.91 17.97 -0.79
C ASN A 49 -10.04 17.29 -0.01
N ALA A 50 -10.50 16.11 -0.42
CA ALA A 50 -11.54 15.37 0.30
C ALA A 50 -11.07 14.95 1.71
N VAL A 51 -9.80 14.55 1.87
CA VAL A 51 -9.22 14.28 3.21
C VAL A 51 -9.22 15.55 4.06
N ARG A 52 -8.70 16.66 3.51
CA ARG A 52 -8.74 17.96 4.20
C ARG A 52 -10.15 18.32 4.66
N ASP A 53 -11.13 18.24 3.76
CA ASP A 53 -12.51 18.69 4.02
C ASP A 53 -13.20 17.79 5.06
N ALA A 54 -12.91 16.49 5.05
CA ALA A 54 -13.40 15.56 6.06
C ALA A 54 -12.85 15.87 7.47
N LEU A 55 -11.55 16.18 7.58
CA LEU A 55 -10.92 16.57 8.84
C LEU A 55 -11.37 17.98 9.29
N ALA A 56 -11.53 18.90 8.35
CA ALA A 56 -11.91 20.29 8.61
C ALA A 56 -13.34 20.46 9.18
N GLN A 57 -14.16 19.43 9.14
CA GLN A 57 -15.46 19.45 9.80
C GLN A 57 -15.34 19.59 11.34
N PHE A 58 -14.23 19.11 11.92
CA PHE A 58 -14.05 19.08 13.37
C PHE A 58 -12.72 19.71 13.84
N HIS A 59 -11.81 20.04 12.92
CA HIS A 59 -10.45 20.45 13.23
C HIS A 59 -10.02 21.65 12.39
N SER A 60 -9.02 22.42 12.85
CA SER A 60 -8.30 23.35 11.99
C SER A 60 -7.24 22.57 11.21
N VAL A 61 -7.25 22.62 9.87
CA VAL A 61 -6.37 21.81 9.03
C VAL A 61 -5.39 22.67 8.25
N THR A 62 -4.10 22.40 8.38
CA THR A 62 -3.02 22.99 7.59
C THR A 62 -2.45 21.94 6.64
N MET A 63 -2.41 22.22 5.35
CA MET A 63 -1.89 21.31 4.34
C MET A 63 -0.38 21.48 4.17
N ILE A 64 0.37 20.37 4.21
CA ILE A 64 1.83 20.34 4.04
C ILE A 64 2.17 19.25 3.01
N GLU A 65 2.59 19.66 1.82
CA GLU A 65 3.13 18.73 0.84
C GLU A 65 4.47 18.15 1.32
N ALA A 66 4.64 16.84 1.15
CA ALA A 66 5.83 16.10 1.57
C ALA A 66 6.98 16.29 0.57
N ASP A 67 7.40 17.55 0.40
CA ASP A 67 8.54 17.99 -0.38
C ASP A 67 9.78 18.19 0.52
N TYR A 68 10.90 18.65 -0.07
CA TYR A 68 12.13 18.91 0.67
C TYR A 68 12.02 20.03 1.73
N ASN A 69 10.97 20.85 1.71
CA ASN A 69 10.67 21.88 2.71
C ASN A 69 9.76 21.36 3.84
N ALA A 70 9.28 20.11 3.79
CA ALA A 70 8.30 19.59 4.73
C ALA A 70 8.77 19.70 6.18
N PHE A 71 10.05 19.44 6.46
CA PHE A 71 10.62 19.52 7.81
C PHE A 71 10.52 20.94 8.40
N GLU A 72 10.88 21.99 7.63
CA GLU A 72 10.81 23.37 8.10
C GLU A 72 9.35 23.83 8.25
N LYS A 73 8.47 23.44 7.32
CA LYS A 73 7.03 23.74 7.43
C LYS A 73 6.42 23.12 8.70
N LEU A 74 6.78 21.87 9.04
CA LEU A 74 6.33 21.21 10.27
C LEU A 74 6.81 21.93 11.53
N LYS A 75 8.06 22.41 11.54
CA LYS A 75 8.62 23.23 12.64
C LYS A 75 7.89 24.56 12.83
N GLU A 76 7.48 25.19 11.76
CA GLU A 76 6.77 26.48 11.76
C GLU A 76 5.32 26.30 12.23
N VAL A 77 4.61 25.31 11.67
CA VAL A 77 3.18 25.06 11.93
C VAL A 77 2.93 24.54 13.34
N LYS A 78 3.80 23.67 13.85
CA LYS A 78 3.68 23.05 15.18
C LYS A 78 2.27 22.50 15.46
N PRO A 79 1.77 21.57 14.64
CA PRO A 79 0.44 21.03 14.82
C PRO A 79 0.34 20.21 16.12
N ASP A 80 -0.87 20.06 16.65
CA ASP A 80 -1.14 19.13 17.77
C ASP A 80 -0.91 17.67 17.35
N ILE A 81 -1.28 17.36 16.10
CA ILE A 81 -1.13 16.04 15.47
C ILE A 81 -1.08 16.17 13.95
N VAL A 82 -0.37 15.25 13.30
CA VAL A 82 -0.32 15.16 11.83
C VAL A 82 -1.18 14.00 11.36
N PHE A 83 -2.07 14.24 10.39
CA PHE A 83 -2.70 13.20 9.59
C PHE A 83 -1.79 12.91 8.38
N ASN A 84 -1.12 11.76 8.39
CA ASN A 84 -0.14 11.45 7.35
C ASN A 84 -0.72 10.51 6.29
N VAL A 85 -0.69 10.97 5.03
CA VAL A 85 -0.97 10.16 3.81
C VAL A 85 0.14 10.31 2.77
N ALA A 86 1.33 10.74 3.20
CA ALA A 86 2.44 10.99 2.30
C ALA A 86 3.21 9.70 2.00
N GLU A 87 3.28 9.33 0.73
CA GLU A 87 3.99 8.14 0.21
C GLU A 87 5.50 8.37 0.05
N GLY A 88 5.91 9.65 -0.05
CA GLY A 88 7.28 10.02 -0.39
C GLY A 88 7.63 9.73 -1.85
N PHE A 89 8.86 10.01 -2.25
CA PHE A 89 9.29 9.83 -3.63
C PHE A 89 10.62 9.08 -3.75
N PHE A 90 11.62 9.45 -2.97
CA PHE A 90 12.98 8.91 -3.09
C PHE A 90 13.30 7.88 -2.01
N GLY A 91 13.97 6.82 -2.42
CA GLY A 91 14.52 5.81 -1.53
C GLY A 91 13.57 4.66 -1.21
N VAL A 92 14.18 3.54 -0.83
CA VAL A 92 13.48 2.28 -0.51
C VAL A 92 12.65 2.34 0.78
N SER A 93 12.78 3.40 1.56
CA SER A 93 12.02 3.63 2.80
C SER A 93 11.27 4.97 2.75
N ARG A 94 10.79 5.37 1.56
CA ARG A 94 10.20 6.69 1.32
C ARG A 94 8.99 6.99 2.19
N GLU A 95 8.13 6.02 2.45
CA GLU A 95 6.95 6.19 3.32
C GLU A 95 7.32 6.51 4.78
N ALA A 96 8.52 6.11 5.21
CA ALA A 96 9.01 6.35 6.57
C ALA A 96 9.53 7.77 6.79
N GLN A 97 9.75 8.56 5.73
CA GLN A 97 10.45 9.85 5.82
C GLN A 97 9.67 10.89 6.64
N ILE A 98 8.39 11.08 6.36
CA ILE A 98 7.56 12.02 7.13
C ILE A 98 7.42 11.60 8.59
N PRO A 99 7.06 10.34 8.92
CA PRO A 99 7.05 9.89 10.31
C PRO A 99 8.39 10.04 11.03
N ALA A 100 9.53 9.81 10.37
CA ALA A 100 10.85 10.03 10.97
C ALA A 100 11.12 11.50 11.29
N MET A 101 10.71 12.43 10.42
CA MET A 101 10.76 13.87 10.70
C MET A 101 9.88 14.24 11.92
N LEU A 102 8.69 13.64 12.00
CA LEU A 102 7.75 13.88 13.10
C LEU A 102 8.29 13.34 14.43
N ASP A 103 8.92 12.16 14.43
CA ASP A 103 9.62 11.63 15.60
C ASP A 103 10.74 12.57 16.06
N MET A 104 11.56 13.11 15.14
CA MET A 104 12.61 14.09 15.45
C MET A 104 12.06 15.38 16.06
N LEU A 105 10.88 15.81 15.62
CA LEU A 105 10.20 17.01 16.09
C LEU A 105 9.32 16.75 17.33
N ASN A 106 9.19 15.51 17.76
CA ASN A 106 8.26 15.07 18.81
C ASN A 106 6.82 15.53 18.54
N ILE A 107 6.37 15.41 17.30
CA ILE A 107 5.02 15.75 16.86
C ILE A 107 4.21 14.45 16.71
N PRO A 108 3.05 14.31 17.35
CA PRO A 108 2.14 13.18 17.17
C PRO A 108 1.66 13.03 15.72
N TYR A 109 1.38 11.80 15.28
CA TYR A 109 0.91 11.53 13.91
C TYR A 109 0.04 10.28 13.82
N THR A 110 -0.76 10.18 12.75
CA THR A 110 -1.55 8.98 12.43
C THR A 110 -0.70 7.94 11.72
N GLY A 111 -1.06 6.67 11.94
CA GLY A 111 -0.43 5.53 11.29
C GLY A 111 0.79 5.00 12.03
N SER A 112 1.47 4.11 11.35
CA SER A 112 2.59 3.35 11.89
C SER A 112 3.88 4.17 11.96
N ASP A 113 4.79 3.74 12.84
CA ASP A 113 6.11 4.34 12.99
C ASP A 113 7.03 4.11 11.77
N PRO A 114 8.14 4.87 11.65
CA PRO A 114 9.05 4.78 10.50
C PRO A 114 9.59 3.37 10.27
N SER A 115 9.86 2.62 11.33
CA SER A 115 10.38 1.25 11.21
C SER A 115 9.34 0.31 10.58
N THR A 116 8.10 0.40 11.04
CA THR A 116 6.98 -0.39 10.49
C THR A 116 6.73 -0.05 9.02
N LEU A 117 6.69 1.23 8.66
CA LEU A 117 6.48 1.66 7.27
C LEU A 117 7.62 1.18 6.36
N ALA A 118 8.87 1.37 6.76
CA ALA A 118 10.02 0.90 5.98
C ALA A 118 10.04 -0.62 5.78
N ILE A 119 9.66 -1.39 6.81
CA ILE A 119 9.57 -2.86 6.73
C ILE A 119 8.42 -3.28 5.82
N CYS A 120 7.24 -2.68 5.96
CA CYS A 120 6.06 -3.07 5.19
C CYS A 120 6.19 -2.72 3.70
N LEU A 121 6.89 -1.63 3.37
CA LEU A 121 7.21 -1.29 1.98
C LEU A 121 8.17 -2.30 1.35
N ASP A 122 9.16 -2.80 2.11
CA ASP A 122 10.06 -3.89 1.71
C ASP A 122 9.33 -5.25 1.87
N LYS A 123 8.75 -5.74 0.77
CA LYS A 123 7.97 -6.97 0.76
C LYS A 123 8.76 -8.19 1.22
N ALA A 124 10.06 -8.25 0.89
CA ALA A 124 10.93 -9.35 1.30
C ALA A 124 11.14 -9.34 2.82
N ARG A 125 11.45 -8.18 3.42
CA ARG A 125 11.61 -8.06 4.88
C ARG A 125 10.32 -8.37 5.62
N THR A 126 9.19 -7.90 5.11
CA THR A 126 7.88 -8.29 5.62
C THR A 126 7.70 -9.81 5.65
N LYS A 127 7.96 -10.48 4.52
CA LYS A 127 7.81 -11.95 4.41
C LYS A 127 8.81 -12.72 5.29
N GLU A 128 10.02 -12.24 5.45
CA GLU A 128 11.00 -12.81 6.38
C GLU A 128 10.48 -12.77 7.82
N ILE A 129 9.91 -11.64 8.25
CA ILE A 129 9.30 -11.51 9.58
C ILE A 129 8.08 -12.43 9.72
N LEU A 130 7.17 -12.43 8.73
CA LEU A 130 6.01 -13.33 8.73
C LEU A 130 6.45 -14.79 8.85
N SER A 131 7.47 -15.20 8.09
CA SER A 131 8.01 -16.56 8.11
C SER A 131 8.61 -16.92 9.48
N TYR A 132 9.32 -16.00 10.12
CA TYR A 132 9.84 -16.20 11.48
C TYR A 132 8.71 -16.47 12.50
N TYR A 133 7.60 -15.73 12.38
CA TYR A 133 6.43 -15.92 13.24
C TYR A 133 5.48 -17.02 12.75
N ARG A 134 5.83 -17.74 11.68
CA ARG A 134 5.03 -18.81 11.07
C ARG A 134 3.66 -18.37 10.57
N ILE A 135 3.57 -17.10 10.15
CA ILE A 135 2.41 -16.57 9.46
C ILE A 135 2.55 -16.93 7.98
N ALA A 136 1.51 -17.55 7.41
CA ALA A 136 1.55 -18.04 6.04
C ALA A 136 1.68 -16.87 5.03
N THR A 137 2.65 -17.01 4.13
CA THR A 137 2.90 -16.12 2.99
C THR A 137 3.44 -16.97 1.83
N PRO A 138 3.25 -16.59 0.55
CA PRO A 138 3.82 -17.32 -0.56
C PRO A 138 5.31 -17.58 -0.39
N LYS A 139 5.81 -18.74 -0.81
CA LYS A 139 7.24 -18.96 -0.90
C LYS A 139 7.85 -17.96 -1.87
N PHE A 140 9.03 -17.45 -1.55
CA PHE A 140 9.62 -16.35 -2.29
C PHE A 140 11.13 -16.48 -2.44
N LEU A 141 11.66 -15.77 -3.41
CA LEU A 141 13.10 -15.57 -3.64
C LEU A 141 13.34 -14.10 -3.95
N VAL A 142 14.35 -13.51 -3.34
CA VAL A 142 14.84 -12.17 -3.68
C VAL A 142 16.02 -12.29 -4.63
N VAL A 143 15.99 -11.51 -5.71
CA VAL A 143 17.01 -11.49 -6.75
C VAL A 143 17.56 -10.08 -6.88
N ASP A 144 18.82 -9.88 -6.43
CA ASP A 144 19.53 -8.61 -6.53
C ASP A 144 20.29 -8.48 -7.86
N GLN A 145 20.60 -9.61 -8.49
CA GLN A 145 21.29 -9.71 -9.79
C GLN A 145 20.90 -11.02 -10.47
N LEU A 146 20.94 -11.07 -11.80
CA LEU A 146 20.53 -12.25 -12.58
C LEU A 146 21.22 -13.55 -12.13
N ASN A 147 22.48 -13.48 -11.64
CA ASN A 147 23.17 -14.65 -11.13
C ASN A 147 22.50 -15.32 -9.91
N ASP A 148 21.67 -14.59 -9.18
CA ASP A 148 20.93 -15.15 -8.04
C ASP A 148 19.82 -16.11 -8.46
N LEU A 149 19.40 -16.08 -9.73
CA LEU A 149 18.48 -17.08 -10.30
C LEU A 149 18.98 -18.52 -10.22
N LYS A 150 20.27 -18.73 -10.02
CA LYS A 150 20.84 -20.06 -9.72
C LYS A 150 20.30 -20.66 -8.42
N LYS A 151 19.74 -19.84 -7.52
CA LYS A 151 19.08 -20.25 -6.27
C LYS A 151 17.58 -20.54 -6.45
N PHE A 152 17.05 -20.37 -7.67
CA PHE A 152 15.63 -20.56 -7.95
C PHE A 152 15.19 -21.99 -7.68
N ALA A 153 14.26 -22.14 -6.74
CA ALA A 153 13.69 -23.43 -6.34
C ALA A 153 12.16 -23.34 -6.11
N LEU A 154 11.54 -22.26 -6.61
CA LEU A 154 10.10 -22.06 -6.52
C LEU A 154 9.38 -22.87 -7.60
N GLN A 155 8.09 -23.12 -7.37
CA GLN A 155 7.23 -23.79 -8.35
C GLN A 155 6.55 -22.77 -9.26
N PHE A 156 6.60 -22.99 -10.58
CA PHE A 156 5.83 -22.21 -11.53
C PHE A 156 4.32 -22.51 -11.43
N PRO A 157 3.44 -21.52 -11.71
CA PRO A 157 3.79 -20.15 -12.08
C PRO A 157 4.25 -19.32 -10.90
N VAL A 158 5.07 -18.31 -11.18
CA VAL A 158 5.52 -17.31 -10.19
C VAL A 158 5.12 -15.91 -10.60
N ILE A 159 4.99 -15.01 -9.63
CA ILE A 159 4.86 -13.57 -9.84
C ILE A 159 6.21 -12.93 -9.62
N VAL A 160 6.66 -12.11 -10.57
CA VAL A 160 7.87 -11.29 -10.45
C VAL A 160 7.46 -9.83 -10.27
N LYS A 161 7.96 -9.18 -9.22
CA LYS A 161 7.59 -7.79 -8.92
C LYS A 161 8.75 -7.03 -8.27
N PRO A 162 8.76 -5.69 -8.36
CA PRO A 162 9.69 -4.88 -7.57
C PRO A 162 9.49 -5.11 -6.08
N ASN A 163 10.57 -5.15 -5.31
CA ASN A 163 10.52 -5.47 -3.89
C ASN A 163 9.88 -4.36 -3.04
N ALA A 164 10.05 -3.08 -3.41
CA ALA A 164 9.66 -1.93 -2.58
C ALA A 164 8.79 -0.92 -3.35
N GLU A 165 7.70 -1.40 -3.98
CA GLU A 165 6.72 -0.58 -4.68
C GLU A 165 5.30 -0.94 -4.26
N GLY A 166 4.39 0.06 -4.26
CA GLY A 166 2.97 -0.07 -3.98
C GLY A 166 2.09 0.11 -5.22
N SER A 167 0.78 0.12 -5.04
CA SER A 167 -0.23 0.44 -6.08
C SER A 167 -0.10 -0.34 -7.40
N SER A 168 0.31 -1.60 -7.33
CA SER A 168 0.61 -2.48 -8.50
C SER A 168 1.72 -1.96 -9.41
N LYS A 169 2.54 -0.99 -8.95
CA LYS A 169 3.67 -0.46 -9.70
C LYS A 169 4.68 -1.56 -10.00
N GLY A 170 5.01 -1.73 -11.27
CA GLY A 170 5.89 -2.78 -11.75
C GLY A 170 5.28 -4.17 -11.86
N ILE A 171 3.99 -4.34 -11.59
CA ILE A 171 3.27 -5.60 -11.75
C ILE A 171 2.39 -5.51 -12.99
N PHE A 172 2.82 -6.14 -14.06
CA PHE A 172 2.12 -6.21 -15.34
C PHE A 172 1.63 -7.64 -15.63
N THR A 173 0.90 -7.81 -16.73
CA THR A 173 0.52 -9.15 -17.18
C THR A 173 1.74 -10.05 -17.41
N SER A 174 2.87 -9.51 -17.86
CA SER A 174 4.16 -10.19 -18.00
C SER A 174 4.77 -10.67 -16.69
N SER A 175 4.37 -10.08 -15.56
CA SER A 175 4.86 -10.48 -14.23
C SER A 175 4.39 -11.87 -13.80
N PHE A 176 3.36 -12.43 -14.46
CA PHE A 176 2.94 -13.82 -14.29
C PHE A 176 3.73 -14.75 -15.19
N VAL A 177 4.71 -15.41 -14.62
CA VAL A 177 5.72 -16.18 -15.34
C VAL A 177 5.48 -17.68 -15.19
N LYS A 178 5.52 -18.41 -16.30
CA LYS A 178 5.24 -19.85 -16.37
C LYS A 178 6.46 -20.73 -16.60
N ASP A 179 7.56 -20.14 -17.06
CA ASP A 179 8.78 -20.85 -17.38
C ASP A 179 10.04 -20.02 -17.10
N TYR A 180 11.20 -20.67 -17.20
CA TYR A 180 12.48 -20.05 -16.86
C TYR A 180 12.94 -18.97 -17.85
N SER A 181 12.56 -19.10 -19.13
CA SER A 181 12.95 -18.13 -20.16
C SER A 181 12.28 -16.77 -19.95
N ASP A 182 10.99 -16.79 -19.57
CA ASP A 182 10.25 -15.56 -19.27
C ASP A 182 10.62 -15.02 -17.88
N LEU A 183 11.00 -15.89 -16.94
CA LEU A 183 11.51 -15.50 -15.63
C LEU A 183 12.74 -14.61 -15.74
N GLU A 184 13.74 -15.02 -16.53
CA GLU A 184 14.98 -14.26 -16.69
C GLU A 184 14.73 -12.87 -17.27
N LYS A 185 13.87 -12.77 -18.31
CA LYS A 185 13.49 -11.50 -18.93
C LYS A 185 12.77 -10.56 -17.96
N GLU A 186 11.80 -11.11 -17.19
CA GLU A 186 11.00 -10.29 -16.29
C GLU A 186 11.82 -9.84 -15.07
N VAL A 187 12.71 -10.68 -14.56
CA VAL A 187 13.69 -10.27 -13.52
C VAL A 187 14.60 -9.16 -14.04
N GLU A 188 15.15 -9.33 -15.26
CA GLU A 188 15.99 -8.30 -15.89
C GLU A 188 15.25 -6.97 -16.05
N ARG A 189 13.97 -7.01 -16.45
CA ARG A 189 13.11 -5.83 -16.53
C ARG A 189 13.01 -5.12 -15.18
N VAL A 190 12.69 -5.83 -14.11
CA VAL A 190 12.54 -5.24 -12.78
C VAL A 190 13.86 -4.63 -12.30
N LEU A 191 14.97 -5.35 -12.41
CA LEU A 191 16.29 -4.86 -12.00
C LEU A 191 16.68 -3.57 -12.74
N ASN A 192 16.41 -3.48 -14.05
CA ASN A 192 16.85 -2.37 -14.89
C ASN A 192 15.89 -1.17 -14.85
N GLU A 193 14.57 -1.40 -14.81
CA GLU A 193 13.59 -0.32 -14.88
C GLU A 193 13.34 0.31 -13.51
N TYR A 194 13.31 -0.51 -12.45
CA TYR A 194 13.01 -0.02 -11.08
C TYR A 194 14.26 0.19 -10.23
N ASN A 195 15.43 -0.27 -10.70
CA ASN A 195 16.72 -0.16 -10.00
C ASN A 195 16.64 -0.65 -8.54
N GLN A 196 15.96 -1.78 -8.34
CA GLN A 196 15.80 -2.46 -7.06
C GLN A 196 15.71 -3.97 -7.24
N SER A 197 15.78 -4.71 -6.14
CA SER A 197 15.67 -6.17 -6.15
C SER A 197 14.33 -6.62 -6.74
N ALA A 198 14.34 -7.73 -7.48
CA ALA A 198 13.12 -8.42 -7.89
C ALA A 198 12.70 -9.43 -6.83
N LEU A 199 11.43 -9.38 -6.42
CA LEU A 199 10.80 -10.37 -5.57
C LEU A 199 10.03 -11.35 -6.46
N LEU A 200 10.38 -12.64 -6.35
CA LEU A 200 9.71 -13.76 -6.99
C LEU A 200 8.84 -14.47 -5.96
N GLU A 201 7.59 -14.72 -6.27
CA GLU A 201 6.65 -15.42 -5.38
C GLU A 201 5.93 -16.55 -6.11
N GLU A 202 5.75 -17.71 -5.46
CA GLU A 202 4.85 -18.75 -5.97
C GLU A 202 3.43 -18.18 -6.08
N PHE A 203 2.80 -18.34 -7.25
CA PHE A 203 1.44 -17.88 -7.46
C PHE A 203 0.44 -18.72 -6.67
N LEU A 204 -0.43 -18.06 -5.94
CA LEU A 204 -1.51 -18.71 -5.20
C LEU A 204 -2.79 -18.70 -6.06
N PRO A 205 -3.39 -19.88 -6.35
CA PRO A 205 -4.49 -19.94 -7.32
C PRO A 205 -5.87 -19.61 -6.75
N GLY A 206 -6.00 -19.46 -5.44
CA GLY A 206 -7.29 -19.27 -4.78
C GLY A 206 -7.82 -17.84 -4.82
N ARG A 207 -8.94 -17.64 -4.13
CA ARG A 207 -9.63 -16.34 -3.98
C ARG A 207 -8.74 -15.32 -3.31
N GLU A 208 -8.92 -14.05 -3.68
CA GLU A 208 -8.14 -12.93 -3.15
C GLU A 208 -9.03 -11.97 -2.37
N PHE A 209 -8.51 -11.50 -1.25
CA PHE A 209 -9.21 -10.61 -0.32
C PHE A 209 -8.32 -9.46 0.09
N THR A 210 -8.95 -8.34 0.43
CA THR A 210 -8.30 -7.22 1.07
C THR A 210 -9.03 -6.88 2.36
N VAL A 211 -8.27 -6.68 3.43
CA VAL A 211 -8.78 -6.60 4.80
C VAL A 211 -8.34 -5.30 5.43
N ALA A 212 -9.29 -4.44 5.73
CA ALA A 212 -9.05 -3.17 6.41
C ALA A 212 -8.99 -3.40 7.93
N MET A 213 -7.88 -2.94 8.54
CA MET A 213 -7.63 -2.99 9.98
C MET A 213 -7.75 -1.59 10.56
N LEU A 214 -8.42 -1.42 11.69
CA LEU A 214 -8.65 -0.13 12.34
C LEU A 214 -8.42 -0.23 13.85
N GLY A 215 -7.58 0.65 14.42
CA GLY A 215 -7.35 0.73 15.85
C GLY A 215 -6.01 0.17 16.33
N ASN A 216 -5.85 0.07 17.65
CA ASN A 216 -4.59 -0.25 18.32
C ASN A 216 -4.75 -1.32 19.39
N GLY A 217 -3.78 -2.23 19.49
CA GLY A 217 -3.70 -3.24 20.55
C GLY A 217 -4.94 -4.12 20.62
N SER A 218 -5.57 -4.22 21.79
CA SER A 218 -6.80 -5.01 21.99
C SER A 218 -8.05 -4.37 21.39
N GLU A 219 -8.00 -3.10 21.00
CA GLU A 219 -9.08 -2.38 20.33
C GLU A 219 -8.94 -2.40 18.79
N THR A 220 -8.04 -3.25 18.25
CA THR A 220 -7.92 -3.42 16.81
C THR A 220 -9.13 -4.17 16.26
N GLU A 221 -9.80 -3.56 15.31
CA GLU A 221 -10.98 -4.09 14.63
C GLU A 221 -10.62 -4.52 13.21
N VAL A 222 -11.21 -5.63 12.77
CA VAL A 222 -11.19 -6.07 11.37
C VAL A 222 -12.49 -5.65 10.73
N LEU A 223 -12.44 -4.72 9.79
CA LEU A 223 -13.61 -4.25 9.06
C LEU A 223 -14.13 -5.37 8.12
N PRO A 224 -15.33 -5.23 7.55
CA PRO A 224 -15.87 -6.21 6.61
C PRO A 224 -14.87 -6.52 5.49
N ILE A 225 -14.62 -7.81 5.27
CA ILE A 225 -13.63 -8.28 4.29
C ILE A 225 -14.13 -7.97 2.88
N VAL A 226 -13.25 -7.42 2.05
CA VAL A 226 -13.49 -7.18 0.63
C VAL A 226 -12.89 -8.32 -0.18
N GLU A 227 -13.63 -8.89 -1.11
CA GLU A 227 -13.14 -9.88 -2.07
C GLU A 227 -12.87 -9.21 -3.41
N ILE A 228 -11.76 -9.56 -4.04
CA ILE A 228 -11.45 -9.17 -5.41
C ILE A 228 -12.04 -10.23 -6.35
N ASN A 229 -13.02 -9.83 -7.15
CA ASN A 229 -13.72 -10.72 -8.08
C ASN A 229 -13.14 -10.57 -9.48
N TYR A 230 -12.47 -11.60 -9.96
CA TYR A 230 -11.88 -11.61 -11.29
C TYR A 230 -12.84 -12.05 -12.40
N SER A 231 -14.09 -12.40 -12.11
CA SER A 231 -15.08 -12.84 -13.12
C SER A 231 -15.54 -11.73 -14.06
N GLU A 232 -15.34 -10.47 -13.68
CA GLU A 232 -15.65 -9.30 -14.49
C GLU A 232 -14.59 -8.99 -15.56
N PHE A 233 -13.43 -9.65 -15.47
CA PHE A 233 -12.36 -9.51 -16.46
C PHE A 233 -12.56 -10.50 -17.63
N PRO A 234 -11.90 -10.27 -18.80
CA PRO A 234 -11.94 -11.20 -19.92
C PRO A 234 -11.54 -12.63 -19.52
N GLU A 235 -12.08 -13.65 -20.22
CA GLU A 235 -11.87 -15.08 -19.88
C GLU A 235 -10.39 -15.51 -19.89
N ASP A 236 -9.56 -14.86 -20.68
CA ASP A 236 -8.12 -15.11 -20.77
C ASP A 236 -7.30 -14.24 -19.78
N PHE A 237 -7.97 -13.44 -18.96
CA PHE A 237 -7.31 -12.57 -17.99
C PHE A 237 -6.65 -13.40 -16.87
N ILE A 238 -5.38 -13.11 -16.62
CA ILE A 238 -4.66 -13.73 -15.50
C ILE A 238 -5.16 -13.08 -14.21
N PRO A 239 -5.63 -13.88 -13.22
CA PRO A 239 -6.24 -13.33 -12.00
C PRO A 239 -5.19 -12.71 -11.06
N ILE A 240 -4.58 -11.63 -11.48
CA ILE A 240 -3.71 -10.75 -10.71
C ILE A 240 -4.21 -9.31 -10.85
N TYR A 241 -4.29 -8.58 -9.76
CA TYR A 241 -4.69 -7.16 -9.81
C TYR A 241 -3.49 -6.30 -10.23
N SER A 242 -3.11 -6.48 -11.52
CA SER A 242 -1.97 -5.84 -12.16
C SER A 242 -2.19 -4.33 -12.37
N TYR A 243 -1.15 -3.65 -12.85
CA TYR A 243 -1.25 -2.25 -13.26
C TYR A 243 -2.31 -2.06 -14.34
N GLU A 244 -2.35 -2.96 -15.32
CA GLU A 244 -3.38 -2.91 -16.38
C GLU A 244 -4.79 -3.12 -15.82
N ALA A 245 -4.97 -4.05 -14.87
CA ALA A 245 -6.25 -4.26 -14.20
C ALA A 245 -6.72 -2.99 -13.48
N LYS A 246 -5.83 -2.37 -12.70
CA LYS A 246 -6.15 -1.26 -11.81
C LYS A 246 -6.30 0.09 -12.52
N TRP A 247 -5.52 0.34 -13.57
CA TRP A 247 -5.38 1.67 -14.15
C TRP A 247 -5.81 1.77 -15.61
N ILE A 248 -6.00 0.63 -16.30
CA ILE A 248 -6.37 0.59 -17.71
C ILE A 248 -7.77 -0.01 -17.90
N LEU A 249 -8.09 -1.11 -17.21
CA LEU A 249 -9.38 -1.80 -17.35
C LEU A 249 -10.42 -1.25 -16.37
N ASP A 250 -10.03 -1.00 -15.13
CA ASP A 250 -10.92 -0.47 -14.08
C ASP A 250 -10.73 1.06 -13.97
N THR A 251 -11.45 1.81 -14.80
CA THR A 251 -11.36 3.28 -14.85
C THR A 251 -12.63 3.95 -14.35
N LYS A 252 -12.56 5.27 -14.04
CA LYS A 252 -13.74 6.06 -13.67
C LYS A 252 -14.81 6.07 -14.73
N GLU A 253 -14.41 6.03 -16.01
CA GLU A 253 -15.31 6.02 -17.16
C GLU A 253 -15.95 4.65 -17.40
N ASN A 254 -15.25 3.58 -16.98
CA ASN A 254 -15.73 2.21 -17.10
C ASN A 254 -15.36 1.40 -15.85
N PRO A 255 -16.01 1.70 -14.69
CA PRO A 255 -15.71 1.01 -13.44
C PRO A 255 -16.18 -0.45 -13.52
N LEU A 256 -15.28 -1.38 -13.15
CA LEU A 256 -15.59 -2.79 -13.03
C LEU A 256 -16.12 -3.09 -11.61
N ASP A 257 -17.12 -3.97 -11.46
CA ASP A 257 -17.59 -4.40 -10.13
C ASP A 257 -16.70 -5.51 -9.55
N VAL A 258 -15.41 -5.17 -9.42
CA VAL A 258 -14.37 -6.14 -8.99
C VAL A 258 -14.33 -6.35 -7.48
N PHE A 259 -15.00 -5.51 -6.68
CA PHE A 259 -14.92 -5.58 -5.22
C PHE A 259 -16.25 -5.91 -4.56
N SER A 260 -16.39 -7.13 -4.06
CA SER A 260 -17.53 -7.55 -3.25
C SER A 260 -17.30 -7.31 -1.75
N CYS A 261 -18.15 -6.53 -1.09
CA CYS A 261 -18.07 -6.25 0.35
C CYS A 261 -19.47 -6.22 1.00
N PRO A 262 -19.73 -7.05 2.04
CA PRO A 262 -18.83 -8.03 2.62
C PRO A 262 -18.64 -9.23 1.69
N ALA A 263 -17.45 -9.83 1.72
CA ALA A 263 -17.15 -11.05 0.98
C ALA A 263 -18.06 -12.21 1.43
N LYS A 264 -18.51 -13.03 0.48
CA LYS A 264 -19.32 -14.23 0.80
C LYS A 264 -18.42 -15.38 1.25
N LEU A 265 -18.31 -15.58 2.56
CA LEU A 265 -17.40 -16.53 3.20
C LEU A 265 -18.15 -17.49 4.10
N SER A 266 -17.59 -18.71 4.28
CA SER A 266 -17.98 -19.53 5.42
C SER A 266 -17.45 -18.91 6.72
N SER A 267 -18.16 -19.11 7.84
CA SER A 267 -17.72 -18.58 9.14
C SER A 267 -16.31 -19.06 9.54
N GLU A 268 -15.92 -20.25 9.09
CA GLU A 268 -14.58 -20.79 9.34
C GLU A 268 -13.51 -20.02 8.56
N LEU A 269 -13.71 -19.80 7.25
CA LEU A 269 -12.75 -19.05 6.42
C LEU A 269 -12.66 -17.60 6.85
N GLU A 270 -13.79 -16.95 7.15
CA GLU A 270 -13.80 -15.60 7.69
C GLU A 270 -12.95 -15.48 8.96
N ARG A 271 -13.13 -16.41 9.89
CA ARG A 271 -12.35 -16.46 11.13
C ARG A 271 -10.86 -16.67 10.86
N LYS A 272 -10.48 -17.57 9.92
CA LYS A 272 -9.08 -17.79 9.54
C LYS A 272 -8.45 -16.52 8.97
N ILE A 273 -9.12 -15.85 8.04
CA ILE A 273 -8.63 -14.60 7.44
C ILE A 273 -8.47 -13.51 8.52
N LYS A 274 -9.48 -13.31 9.36
CA LYS A 274 -9.42 -12.32 10.46
C LYS A 274 -8.24 -12.60 11.40
N ASN A 275 -8.04 -13.84 11.79
CA ASN A 275 -6.98 -14.22 12.73
C ASN A 275 -5.59 -13.95 12.13
N VAL A 276 -5.34 -14.40 10.89
CA VAL A 276 -4.03 -14.18 10.25
C VAL A 276 -3.74 -12.70 10.05
N CYS A 277 -4.76 -11.87 9.75
CA CYS A 277 -4.60 -10.43 9.64
C CYS A 277 -4.32 -9.77 10.99
N LEU A 278 -5.01 -10.16 12.06
CA LEU A 278 -4.76 -9.64 13.42
C LEU A 278 -3.34 -9.99 13.91
N GLU A 279 -2.88 -11.23 13.67
CA GLU A 279 -1.52 -11.64 14.00
C GLU A 279 -0.49 -10.84 13.20
N THR A 280 -0.71 -10.68 11.90
CA THR A 280 0.14 -9.89 11.00
C THR A 280 0.25 -8.44 11.45
N TYR A 281 -0.87 -7.78 11.70
CA TYR A 281 -0.95 -6.41 12.20
C TYR A 281 -0.15 -6.22 13.49
N LYS A 282 -0.32 -7.17 14.44
CA LYS A 282 0.39 -7.19 15.72
C LYS A 282 1.89 -7.39 15.57
N VAL A 283 2.31 -8.38 14.77
CA VAL A 283 3.72 -8.76 14.60
C VAL A 283 4.50 -7.66 13.90
N LEU A 284 3.93 -7.01 12.90
CA LEU A 284 4.52 -5.88 12.19
C LEU A 284 4.35 -4.55 12.95
N ARG A 285 3.68 -4.56 14.10
CA ARG A 285 3.48 -3.40 14.99
C ARG A 285 2.73 -2.24 14.31
N CYS A 286 1.85 -2.55 13.37
CA CYS A 286 1.02 -1.55 12.72
C CYS A 286 0.19 -0.75 13.74
N LYS A 287 -0.11 0.51 13.40
CA LYS A 287 -0.86 1.45 14.25
C LYS A 287 -1.98 2.11 13.48
N ASP A 288 -3.04 2.37 14.22
CA ASP A 288 -4.23 3.13 13.84
C ASP A 288 -5.00 2.52 12.68
N TRP A 289 -4.36 2.21 11.58
CA TRP A 289 -4.95 1.60 10.40
C TRP A 289 -3.93 0.82 9.55
N SER A 290 -4.42 -0.12 8.72
CA SER A 290 -3.69 -0.70 7.59
C SER A 290 -4.64 -1.47 6.68
N ARG A 291 -4.20 -1.75 5.45
CA ARG A 291 -4.83 -2.73 4.56
C ARG A 291 -3.91 -3.94 4.44
N ILE A 292 -4.47 -5.13 4.56
CA ILE A 292 -3.75 -6.39 4.43
C ILE A 292 -4.35 -7.17 3.27
N ASP A 293 -3.52 -7.55 2.30
CA ASP A 293 -3.95 -8.31 1.15
C ASP A 293 -3.66 -9.81 1.37
N VAL A 294 -4.69 -10.63 1.18
CA VAL A 294 -4.72 -12.06 1.51
C VAL A 294 -5.14 -12.86 0.29
N ARG A 295 -4.46 -13.96 0.01
CA ARG A 295 -4.86 -14.88 -1.06
C ARG A 295 -4.83 -16.32 -0.57
N LEU A 296 -5.81 -17.11 -1.03
CA LEU A 296 -5.87 -18.51 -0.66
C LEU A 296 -4.90 -19.33 -1.52
N ASP A 297 -4.24 -20.27 -0.88
CA ASP A 297 -3.48 -21.29 -1.60
C ASP A 297 -4.38 -22.37 -2.23
N ALA A 298 -3.79 -23.37 -2.85
CA ALA A 298 -4.52 -24.49 -3.49
C ALA A 298 -5.31 -25.34 -2.50
N SER A 299 -4.99 -25.29 -1.21
CA SER A 299 -5.73 -25.98 -0.15
C SER A 299 -6.85 -25.14 0.47
N GLY A 300 -6.97 -23.86 0.06
CA GLY A 300 -7.94 -22.90 0.59
C GLY A 300 -7.49 -22.22 1.89
N GLU A 301 -6.20 -22.32 2.26
CA GLU A 301 -5.68 -21.63 3.43
C GLU A 301 -5.22 -20.20 3.09
N PRO A 302 -5.51 -19.21 3.98
CA PRO A 302 -5.16 -17.81 3.73
C PRO A 302 -3.66 -17.56 3.92
N ASN A 303 -3.07 -16.89 2.95
CA ASN A 303 -1.68 -16.43 2.95
C ASN A 303 -1.62 -14.92 2.79
N ILE A 304 -0.73 -14.27 3.53
CA ILE A 304 -0.51 -12.83 3.45
C ILE A 304 0.33 -12.50 2.21
N ILE A 305 -0.21 -11.66 1.33
CA ILE A 305 0.48 -11.17 0.14
C ILE A 305 1.31 -9.94 0.47
N GLU A 306 0.66 -8.92 1.05
CA GLU A 306 1.31 -7.67 1.47
C GLU A 306 0.52 -6.95 2.55
N ILE A 307 1.15 -5.97 3.17
CA ILE A 307 0.55 -5.06 4.15
C ILE A 307 0.82 -3.63 3.73
N ASN A 308 -0.21 -2.81 3.77
CA ASN A 308 -0.15 -1.39 3.46
C ASN A 308 -0.56 -0.58 4.70
N PRO A 309 0.39 -0.15 5.55
CA PRO A 309 0.10 0.67 6.72
C PRO A 309 -0.32 2.10 6.36
N LEU A 310 -0.16 2.46 5.08
CA LEU A 310 -0.62 3.69 4.47
C LEU A 310 -1.63 3.34 3.36
N PRO A 311 -2.89 2.98 3.73
CA PRO A 311 -3.84 2.45 2.76
C PRO A 311 -4.38 3.55 1.84
N GLY A 312 -4.65 3.20 0.56
CA GLY A 312 -5.32 4.10 -0.37
C GLY A 312 -6.76 4.41 0.06
N ILE A 313 -7.17 5.66 -0.07
CA ILE A 313 -8.42 6.21 0.47
C ILE A 313 -9.17 7.09 -0.54
N LEU A 314 -9.45 6.57 -1.74
CA LEU A 314 -10.25 7.31 -2.72
C LEU A 314 -11.64 7.63 -2.15
N PRO A 315 -12.10 8.90 -2.25
CA PRO A 315 -13.31 9.35 -1.56
C PRO A 315 -14.62 8.92 -2.23
N ASP A 316 -14.63 8.83 -3.57
CA ASP A 316 -15.84 8.51 -4.32
C ASP A 316 -16.26 7.04 -4.07
N PRO A 317 -17.51 6.79 -3.65
CA PRO A 317 -18.01 5.42 -3.51
C PRO A 317 -17.98 4.58 -4.80
N LYS A 318 -17.92 5.23 -5.95
CA LYS A 318 -17.81 4.56 -7.27
C LYS A 318 -16.38 4.16 -7.59
N ASP A 319 -15.38 4.78 -6.95
CA ASP A 319 -14.01 4.39 -7.11
C ASP A 319 -13.75 3.05 -6.40
N ASN A 320 -12.98 2.19 -7.03
CA ASN A 320 -12.58 0.91 -6.47
C ASN A 320 -11.47 1.09 -5.42
N SER A 321 -11.86 1.58 -4.23
CA SER A 321 -10.99 1.76 -3.07
C SER A 321 -11.45 0.86 -1.92
N CYS A 322 -10.68 -0.18 -1.64
CA CYS A 322 -11.06 -1.27 -0.73
C CYS A 322 -11.27 -0.77 0.71
N TYR A 323 -10.38 0.08 1.22
CA TYR A 323 -10.43 0.53 2.61
C TYR A 323 -11.71 1.37 2.88
N PRO A 324 -12.02 2.43 2.12
CA PRO A 324 -13.28 3.16 2.26
C PRO A 324 -14.52 2.30 1.98
N LYS A 325 -14.44 1.31 1.07
CA LYS A 325 -15.55 0.37 0.80
C LYS A 325 -15.85 -0.48 2.04
N ALA A 326 -14.84 -1.03 2.70
CA ALA A 326 -14.98 -1.78 3.95
C ALA A 326 -15.57 -0.91 5.07
N ALA A 327 -15.10 0.33 5.21
CA ALA A 327 -15.61 1.28 6.20
C ALA A 327 -17.07 1.63 5.97
N ARG A 328 -17.47 1.93 4.74
CA ARG A 328 -18.89 2.18 4.38
C ARG A 328 -19.77 0.97 4.70
N THR A 329 -19.30 -0.23 4.40
CA THR A 329 -20.03 -1.47 4.73
C THR A 329 -20.17 -1.66 6.25
N ALA A 330 -19.23 -1.16 7.05
CA ALA A 330 -19.32 -1.12 8.51
C ALA A 330 -20.18 0.06 9.04
N GLY A 331 -20.75 0.87 8.17
CA GLY A 331 -21.61 2.01 8.56
C GLY A 331 -20.86 3.32 8.79
N MET A 332 -19.57 3.40 8.44
CA MET A 332 -18.79 4.63 8.52
C MET A 332 -18.73 5.32 7.16
N ASP A 333 -19.19 6.56 7.07
CA ASP A 333 -18.92 7.41 5.92
C ASP A 333 -17.44 7.85 5.88
N TYR A 334 -17.06 8.54 4.83
CA TYR A 334 -15.67 8.95 4.61
C TYR A 334 -15.15 9.89 5.72
N THR A 335 -15.98 10.85 6.14
CA THR A 335 -15.66 11.78 7.23
C THR A 335 -15.48 11.05 8.55
N THR A 336 -16.40 10.16 8.88
CA THR A 336 -16.34 9.35 10.10
C THR A 336 -15.09 8.47 10.11
N LEU A 337 -14.76 7.83 8.98
CA LEU A 337 -13.58 6.99 8.86
C LEU A 337 -12.30 7.76 9.20
N LEU A 338 -12.04 8.89 8.52
CA LEU A 338 -10.81 9.64 8.68
C LEU A 338 -10.68 10.23 10.10
N ASN A 339 -11.77 10.75 10.64
CA ASN A 339 -11.78 11.26 12.01
C ASN A 339 -11.63 10.14 13.05
N THR A 340 -12.11 8.92 12.76
CA THR A 340 -11.87 7.76 13.63
C THR A 340 -10.39 7.38 13.64
N VAL A 341 -9.71 7.34 12.49
CA VAL A 341 -8.26 7.11 12.41
C VAL A 341 -7.50 8.17 13.19
N LEU A 342 -7.84 9.46 13.00
CA LEU A 342 -7.23 10.55 13.76
C LEU A 342 -7.46 10.39 15.27
N TYR A 343 -8.68 10.03 15.69
CA TYR A 343 -9.02 9.78 17.09
C TYR A 343 -8.20 8.62 17.69
N LYS A 344 -8.05 7.49 16.96
CA LYS A 344 -7.24 6.34 17.42
C LYS A 344 -5.78 6.75 17.66
N ALA A 345 -5.22 7.59 16.77
CA ALA A 345 -3.89 8.16 16.94
C ALA A 345 -3.83 9.13 18.12
N ALA A 346 -4.76 10.09 18.21
CA ALA A 346 -4.82 11.06 19.30
C ALA A 346 -4.92 10.37 20.68
N LYS A 347 -5.75 9.31 20.79
CA LYS A 347 -5.85 8.48 21.99
C LYS A 347 -4.50 7.81 22.32
N ARG A 348 -3.78 7.30 21.33
CA ARG A 348 -2.46 6.66 21.51
C ARG A 348 -1.41 7.63 22.05
N TYR A 349 -1.51 8.92 21.74
CA TYR A 349 -0.64 9.97 22.23
C TYR A 349 -1.19 10.72 23.45
N ASN A 350 -2.32 10.28 24.03
CA ASN A 350 -3.00 10.92 25.17
C ASN A 350 -3.39 12.39 24.92
N LEU A 351 -3.82 12.71 23.70
CA LEU A 351 -4.32 14.03 23.32
C LEU A 351 -5.83 14.18 23.55
N VAL A 352 -6.54 13.06 23.71
CA VAL A 352 -7.99 12.96 23.96
C VAL A 352 -8.28 11.86 24.98
#